data_760270ff758de9a2e646a0384507b570
#
_entry.id   760270ff758de9a2e646a0384507b570
#
_cell.length_a   1.000
_cell.length_b   1.000
_cell.length_c   1.000
_cell.angle_alpha   90.00
_cell.angle_beta   90.00
_cell.angle_gamma   90.00
#
_symmetry.space_group_name_H-M   'P 1'
#
loop_
_entity.id
_entity.type
_entity.pdbx_description
1 polymer ?
#
loop_
_entity_poly.entity_id
_entity_poly.type
_entity_poly.pdbx_seq_one_letter_code
_entity_poly.pdbx_strand_id
1 'polypeptide(L)'
;VWNTDPETSEGTVPSEGPANLKILKATYASRDGAGSADVTAKVAALVKDDALNFEVAPGALGGDPVPNHAKDLIVDYELHGNRRSTRAADFSPLTIPEQPKCAVVRMTFADKKNYGVKIGFGGKPDPRPDGSYQHFNQVSEFVSTGKPGEVFEHKFNYAGFRYVLVEGLPVAPKKEDAVAMLVESDLEPTGAFECSNDLFNRISRVNQWTQRSLNLGGYFVDCPHRERLGYGDGQVATEGFMTSFGSYGFYRKWLMDWRLRQGADGYMPHVAPFGYGGGGPGWPGLLSAITWRHYLYYGDKRVLEENYDAIRRFVDNLESRSKDGVMRAYGGQWDFIGDWVPPERGMDTNNWPGRPAAEFFNNCYRIQQLEILKNMAIALGKTDEVERCDARLATARAAVHAAFFDKATGNYGIDEQAYYIMPLLAGVTPEADRPALLQKLEKNILEKNKGHLDTG
;
A
#
# COMPACT_ATOMS: atom_id res chain seq x y z
N VAL A 1 -1.34 -4.65 21.37
CA VAL A 1 -1.33 -3.82 20.16
C VAL A 1 -0.34 -2.70 20.37
N TRP A 2 0.68 -2.60 19.52
CA TRP A 2 1.67 -1.54 19.59
C TRP A 2 1.47 -0.53 18.47
N ASN A 3 1.61 0.76 18.83
CA ASN A 3 1.61 1.86 17.88
C ASN A 3 3.05 2.19 17.51
N THR A 4 3.35 2.21 16.21
CA THR A 4 4.68 2.55 15.67
C THR A 4 4.81 4.03 15.30
N ASP A 5 3.82 4.86 15.64
CA ASP A 5 3.87 6.30 15.38
C ASP A 5 4.88 6.97 16.34
N PRO A 6 5.97 7.55 15.86
CA PRO A 6 6.97 8.16 16.70
C PRO A 6 6.48 9.40 17.49
N GLU A 7 5.38 10.02 17.06
CA GLU A 7 4.78 11.18 17.75
C GLU A 7 3.76 10.80 18.84
N THR A 8 3.31 9.52 18.90
CA THR A 8 2.27 9.07 19.85
C THR A 8 2.65 7.82 20.64
N SER A 9 3.93 7.60 20.90
CA SER A 9 4.45 6.38 21.53
C SER A 9 4.18 6.27 23.05
N GLU A 10 3.00 6.63 23.51
CA GLU A 10 2.49 6.24 24.83
C GLU A 10 1.51 5.07 24.72
N GLY A 11 2.02 3.91 24.38
CA GLY A 11 1.31 2.65 24.59
C GLY A 11 1.51 2.24 26.04
N THR A 12 0.55 2.53 26.93
CA THR A 12 0.49 1.88 28.23
C THR A 12 0.16 0.41 28.03
N VAL A 13 1.19 -0.44 27.97
CA VAL A 13 1.04 -1.84 28.32
C VAL A 13 0.87 -1.87 29.85
N PRO A 14 -0.17 -2.45 30.41
CA PRO A 14 -0.25 -2.62 31.85
C PRO A 14 1.01 -3.38 32.30
N SER A 15 1.79 -2.81 33.20
CA SER A 15 2.92 -3.50 33.81
C SER A 15 2.37 -4.73 34.54
N GLU A 16 2.75 -5.92 34.09
CA GLU A 16 2.41 -7.12 34.83
C GLU A 16 3.17 -7.08 36.17
N GLY A 17 2.41 -7.08 37.25
CA GLY A 17 2.93 -7.28 38.60
C GLY A 17 3.57 -8.67 38.74
N PRO A 18 4.20 -8.98 39.89
CA PRO A 18 4.81 -10.28 40.13
C PRO A 18 3.82 -11.43 39.80
N ALA A 19 4.37 -12.52 39.23
CA ALA A 19 3.60 -13.70 38.88
C ALA A 19 3.04 -14.38 40.13
N ASN A 20 1.85 -13.95 40.57
CA ASN A 20 1.16 -14.57 41.70
C ASN A 20 -0.08 -15.25 41.15
N LEU A 21 -0.03 -16.58 41.02
CA LEU A 21 -1.21 -17.37 40.71
C LEU A 21 -2.11 -17.46 41.95
N LYS A 22 -3.30 -16.91 41.85
CA LYS A 22 -4.31 -16.98 42.90
C LYS A 22 -5.59 -17.63 42.38
N ILE A 23 -5.97 -18.75 42.95
CA ILE A 23 -7.24 -19.40 42.64
C ILE A 23 -8.37 -18.59 43.30
N LEU A 24 -9.29 -18.09 42.49
CA LEU A 24 -10.44 -17.32 42.97
C LEU A 24 -11.65 -18.20 43.25
N LYS A 25 -11.89 -19.17 42.35
CA LYS A 25 -12.97 -20.15 42.49
C LYS A 25 -12.61 -21.40 41.69
N ALA A 26 -12.96 -22.57 42.21
CA ALA A 26 -12.87 -23.82 41.45
C ALA A 26 -14.12 -24.64 41.68
N THR A 27 -14.79 -25.03 40.60
CA THR A 27 -16.03 -25.81 40.65
C THR A 27 -15.87 -27.10 39.86
N TYR A 28 -16.04 -28.24 40.51
CA TYR A 28 -16.04 -29.55 39.87
C TYR A 28 -17.49 -29.99 39.66
N ALA A 29 -17.96 -29.99 38.41
CA ALA A 29 -19.36 -30.11 38.05
C ALA A 29 -19.62 -31.14 36.96
N SER A 30 -20.74 -31.83 37.01
CA SER A 30 -21.22 -32.68 35.95
C SER A 30 -21.65 -31.83 34.73
N ARG A 31 -21.40 -32.33 33.52
CA ARG A 31 -21.73 -31.64 32.28
C ARG A 31 -23.22 -31.52 32.02
N ASP A 32 -23.99 -32.44 32.55
CA ASP A 32 -25.45 -32.51 32.41
C ASP A 32 -26.22 -31.79 33.54
N GLY A 33 -25.48 -31.13 34.44
CA GLY A 33 -26.09 -30.37 35.53
C GLY A 33 -26.60 -31.21 36.72
N ALA A 34 -26.27 -32.50 36.80
CA ALA A 34 -26.72 -33.40 37.85
C ALA A 34 -26.16 -33.04 39.24
N GLY A 35 -25.04 -32.31 39.32
CA GLY A 35 -24.48 -31.82 40.55
C GLY A 35 -23.11 -31.21 40.42
N SER A 36 -22.66 -30.53 41.49
CA SER A 36 -21.33 -29.88 41.53
C SER A 36 -20.81 -29.79 42.96
N ALA A 37 -19.52 -29.63 43.10
CA ALA A 37 -18.83 -29.35 44.36
C ALA A 37 -17.91 -28.12 44.19
N ASP A 38 -17.88 -27.28 45.24
CA ASP A 38 -16.84 -26.25 45.37
C ASP A 38 -15.55 -26.91 45.87
N VAL A 39 -14.53 -26.84 45.03
CA VAL A 39 -13.22 -27.44 45.31
C VAL A 39 -12.12 -26.36 45.38
N THR A 40 -12.50 -25.11 45.57
CA THR A 40 -11.60 -23.96 45.57
C THR A 40 -10.41 -24.13 46.50
N ALA A 41 -10.66 -24.52 47.75
CA ALA A 41 -9.60 -24.70 48.75
C ALA A 41 -8.65 -25.86 48.37
N LYS A 42 -9.16 -26.91 47.73
CA LYS A 42 -8.35 -28.06 47.29
C LYS A 42 -7.44 -27.67 46.12
N VAL A 43 -7.99 -27.01 45.11
CA VAL A 43 -7.23 -26.54 43.95
C VAL A 43 -6.18 -25.50 44.36
N ALA A 44 -6.54 -24.56 45.26
CA ALA A 44 -5.59 -23.57 45.79
C ALA A 44 -4.42 -24.23 46.55
N ALA A 45 -4.68 -25.31 47.28
CA ALA A 45 -3.61 -26.05 47.99
C ALA A 45 -2.64 -26.83 47.06
N LEU A 46 -3.01 -27.00 45.80
CA LEU A 46 -2.16 -27.66 44.78
C LEU A 46 -1.24 -26.67 44.06
N VAL A 47 -1.41 -25.36 44.26
CA VAL A 47 -0.53 -24.34 43.67
C VAL A 47 0.85 -24.41 44.32
N LYS A 48 1.90 -24.53 43.51
CA LYS A 48 3.30 -24.51 43.91
C LYS A 48 4.09 -23.60 42.99
N ASP A 49 4.95 -22.76 43.55
CA ASP A 49 5.82 -21.86 42.77
C ASP A 49 5.06 -21.05 41.70
N ASP A 50 3.90 -20.48 42.11
CA ASP A 50 2.98 -19.73 41.23
C ASP A 50 2.47 -20.55 40.00
N ALA A 51 2.45 -21.86 40.10
CA ALA A 51 1.93 -22.76 39.08
C ALA A 51 1.00 -23.82 39.69
N LEU A 52 0.04 -24.24 38.87
CA LEU A 52 -0.84 -25.36 39.14
C LEU A 52 -0.63 -26.42 38.06
N ASN A 53 -0.29 -27.63 38.45
CA ASN A 53 -0.13 -28.75 37.52
C ASN A 53 -0.55 -30.05 38.17
N PHE A 54 -1.71 -30.59 37.77
CA PHE A 54 -2.21 -31.86 38.26
C PHE A 54 -3.21 -32.49 37.30
N GLU A 55 -3.50 -33.79 37.47
CA GLU A 55 -4.57 -34.47 36.75
C GLU A 55 -5.91 -34.23 37.47
N VAL A 56 -6.90 -33.77 36.72
CA VAL A 56 -8.26 -33.53 37.23
C VAL A 56 -8.93 -34.89 37.53
N ALA A 57 -8.90 -35.32 38.76
CA ALA A 57 -9.48 -36.57 39.16
C ALA A 57 -10.21 -36.43 40.52
N PRO A 58 -11.26 -37.22 40.78
CA PRO A 58 -12.00 -37.17 42.05
C PRO A 58 -11.11 -37.27 43.29
N GLY A 59 -10.09 -38.13 43.25
CA GLY A 59 -9.14 -38.28 44.34
C GLY A 59 -8.35 -37.02 44.68
N ALA A 60 -7.93 -36.27 43.70
CA ALA A 60 -7.21 -34.99 43.87
C ALA A 60 -8.14 -33.86 44.39
N LEU A 61 -9.43 -33.93 44.09
CA LEU A 61 -10.42 -32.90 44.37
C LEU A 61 -11.27 -33.18 45.61
N GLY A 62 -11.01 -34.31 46.30
CA GLY A 62 -11.63 -34.64 47.57
C GLY A 62 -12.92 -35.46 47.46
N GLY A 63 -13.15 -36.09 46.32
CA GLY A 63 -14.26 -37.00 46.07
C GLY A 63 -15.00 -36.72 44.76
N ASP A 64 -15.87 -37.63 44.40
CA ASP A 64 -16.73 -37.49 43.20
C ASP A 64 -18.09 -36.94 43.62
N PRO A 65 -18.45 -35.70 43.21
CA PRO A 65 -19.73 -35.10 43.58
C PRO A 65 -20.95 -35.78 42.93
N VAL A 66 -20.75 -36.45 41.77
CA VAL A 66 -21.81 -37.12 41.03
C VAL A 66 -21.23 -38.35 40.32
N PRO A 67 -21.20 -39.51 40.95
CA PRO A 67 -20.69 -40.75 40.37
C PRO A 67 -21.39 -41.11 39.05
N ASN A 68 -20.64 -41.62 38.10
CA ASN A 68 -21.08 -42.06 36.76
C ASN A 68 -21.51 -40.93 35.81
N HIS A 69 -21.26 -39.68 36.12
CA HIS A 69 -21.46 -38.55 35.21
C HIS A 69 -20.13 -37.98 34.71
N ALA A 70 -20.08 -37.58 33.45
CA ALA A 70 -18.94 -36.84 32.92
C ALA A 70 -18.84 -35.44 33.57
N LYS A 71 -17.67 -35.08 34.06
CA LYS A 71 -17.43 -33.84 34.79
C LYS A 71 -16.33 -32.99 34.19
N ASP A 72 -16.43 -31.71 34.51
CA ASP A 72 -15.33 -30.75 34.21
C ASP A 72 -14.99 -29.99 35.51
N LEU A 73 -13.73 -29.70 35.66
CA LEU A 73 -13.23 -28.73 36.62
C LEU A 73 -13.18 -27.36 35.93
N ILE A 74 -13.87 -26.37 36.48
CA ILE A 74 -13.82 -24.97 36.04
C ILE A 74 -13.05 -24.21 37.11
N VAL A 75 -11.99 -23.50 36.70
CA VAL A 75 -11.11 -22.75 37.61
C VAL A 75 -11.08 -21.30 37.17
N ASP A 76 -11.57 -20.41 38.03
CA ASP A 76 -11.40 -18.97 37.92
C ASP A 76 -10.18 -18.58 38.76
N TYR A 77 -9.24 -17.88 38.15
CA TYR A 77 -7.97 -17.53 38.76
C TYR A 77 -7.50 -16.14 38.38
N GLU A 78 -6.61 -15.60 39.15
CA GLU A 78 -5.87 -14.39 38.85
C GLU A 78 -4.41 -14.75 38.65
N LEU A 79 -3.87 -14.30 37.52
CA LEU A 79 -2.47 -14.47 37.14
C LEU A 79 -1.97 -13.13 36.64
N HIS A 80 -0.86 -12.62 37.19
CA HIS A 80 -0.30 -11.28 36.89
C HIS A 80 -1.36 -10.15 37.02
N GLY A 81 -2.26 -10.24 38.04
CA GLY A 81 -3.32 -9.26 38.24
C GLY A 81 -4.52 -9.37 37.28
N ASN A 82 -4.48 -10.27 36.32
CA ASN A 82 -5.57 -10.49 35.37
C ASN A 82 -6.44 -11.70 35.78
N ARG A 83 -7.74 -11.50 35.78
CA ARG A 83 -8.70 -12.59 36.01
C ARG A 83 -8.91 -13.40 34.77
N ARG A 84 -8.82 -14.72 34.90
CA ARG A 84 -8.99 -15.70 33.85
C ARG A 84 -9.82 -16.86 34.31
N SER A 85 -10.39 -17.62 33.37
CA SER A 85 -11.11 -18.87 33.64
C SER A 85 -10.61 -19.95 32.68
N THR A 86 -10.44 -21.16 33.18
CA THR A 86 -10.10 -22.34 32.39
C THR A 86 -11.01 -23.51 32.76
N ARG A 87 -11.10 -24.51 31.87
CA ARG A 87 -11.90 -25.70 32.03
C ARG A 87 -11.09 -26.92 31.60
N ALA A 88 -11.08 -27.94 32.44
CA ALA A 88 -10.48 -29.22 32.14
C ALA A 88 -11.43 -30.37 32.43
N ALA A 89 -11.47 -31.36 31.55
CA ALA A 89 -12.30 -32.54 31.72
C ALA A 89 -11.73 -33.46 32.81
N ASP A 90 -12.62 -34.29 33.38
CA ASP A 90 -12.22 -35.38 34.23
C ASP A 90 -11.14 -36.26 33.57
N PHE A 91 -10.16 -36.68 34.36
CA PHE A 91 -8.98 -37.45 33.93
C PHE A 91 -8.13 -36.76 32.86
N SER A 92 -8.17 -35.43 32.80
CA SER A 92 -7.29 -34.62 31.91
C SER A 92 -6.30 -33.82 32.77
N PRO A 93 -5.09 -33.54 32.25
CA PRO A 93 -4.15 -32.67 32.93
C PRO A 93 -4.65 -31.21 32.90
N LEU A 94 -4.52 -30.52 34.02
CA LEU A 94 -4.70 -29.07 34.14
C LEU A 94 -3.39 -28.42 34.56
N THR A 95 -2.92 -27.50 33.74
CA THR A 95 -1.69 -26.71 34.00
C THR A 95 -2.01 -25.22 33.91
N ILE A 96 -1.68 -24.45 34.96
CA ILE A 96 -1.78 -22.98 34.98
C ILE A 96 -0.45 -22.42 35.52
N PRO A 97 0.27 -21.52 34.82
CA PRO A 97 -0.02 -21.14 33.44
C PRO A 97 0.14 -22.34 32.52
N GLU A 98 -0.67 -22.39 31.48
CA GLU A 98 -0.49 -23.44 30.47
C GLU A 98 0.96 -23.43 29.97
N GLN A 99 1.62 -24.58 30.10
CA GLN A 99 2.96 -24.73 29.49
C GLN A 99 2.81 -24.56 27.98
N PRO A 100 3.63 -23.76 27.32
CA PRO A 100 3.53 -23.55 25.90
C PRO A 100 3.83 -24.88 25.18
N LYS A 101 2.78 -25.61 24.86
CA LYS A 101 2.84 -26.69 23.88
C LYS A 101 2.74 -26.03 22.52
N CYS A 102 3.85 -25.97 21.76
CA CYS A 102 3.87 -25.48 20.36
C CYS A 102 2.74 -24.47 20.09
N ALA A 103 2.84 -23.28 20.67
CA ALA A 103 1.83 -22.25 20.45
C ALA A 103 1.97 -21.70 19.03
N VAL A 104 0.89 -21.66 18.28
CA VAL A 104 0.85 -20.89 17.04
C VAL A 104 0.68 -19.42 17.40
N VAL A 105 1.74 -18.66 17.27
CA VAL A 105 1.72 -17.23 17.48
C VAL A 105 1.33 -16.57 16.15
N ARG A 106 0.21 -15.89 16.13
CA ARG A 106 -0.29 -15.16 14.97
C ARG A 106 -0.04 -13.66 15.15
N MET A 107 0.61 -13.06 14.17
CA MET A 107 0.86 -11.63 14.13
C MET A 107 0.10 -11.04 12.95
N THR A 108 -0.79 -10.10 13.22
CA THR A 108 -1.52 -9.34 12.22
C THR A 108 -0.95 -7.92 12.19
N PHE A 109 -0.35 -7.55 11.08
CA PHE A 109 0.19 -6.21 10.85
C PHE A 109 -0.90 -5.35 10.24
N ALA A 110 -1.34 -4.36 10.97
CA ALA A 110 -2.50 -3.56 10.61
C ALA A 110 -2.16 -2.06 10.59
N ASP A 111 -2.83 -1.36 9.74
CA ASP A 111 -2.90 0.09 9.79
C ASP A 111 -3.94 0.53 10.83
N LYS A 112 -4.29 1.79 10.86
CA LYS A 112 -5.19 2.38 11.84
C LYS A 112 -6.55 1.68 11.88
N LYS A 113 -7.13 1.48 13.07
CA LYS A 113 -8.44 0.85 13.30
C LYS A 113 -9.58 1.54 12.56
N ASN A 114 -9.52 2.61 12.01
CA ASN A 114 -10.54 3.32 11.23
C ASN A 114 -9.93 3.80 9.92
N TYR A 115 -9.17 2.96 9.28
CA TYR A 115 -8.61 3.28 7.99
C TYR A 115 -9.68 3.20 6.90
N GLY A 116 -10.36 4.24 6.78
CA GLY A 116 -11.22 4.64 5.72
C GLY A 116 -11.23 6.14 5.73
N VAL A 117 -10.03 6.72 5.62
CA VAL A 117 -9.96 8.13 5.23
C VAL A 117 -10.51 8.15 3.81
N LYS A 118 -11.77 8.46 3.67
CA LYS A 118 -12.31 8.96 2.41
C LYS A 118 -11.62 10.29 2.16
N ILE A 119 -10.48 10.24 1.52
CA ILE A 119 -9.78 11.42 1.06
C ILE A 119 -10.75 12.12 0.10
N GLY A 120 -11.13 13.33 0.43
CA GLY A 120 -11.94 14.19 -0.43
C GLY A 120 -13.45 13.97 -0.45
N PHE A 121 -14.02 13.03 0.30
CA PHE A 121 -15.44 12.70 0.17
C PHE A 121 -16.33 13.14 1.35
N GLY A 122 -15.88 14.01 2.23
CA GLY A 122 -16.69 14.51 3.35
C GLY A 122 -17.27 13.41 4.26
N GLY A 123 -16.81 12.18 4.09
CA GLY A 123 -17.26 11.02 4.80
C GLY A 123 -16.54 10.86 6.15
N LYS A 124 -17.30 10.53 7.19
CA LYS A 124 -16.72 10.08 8.45
C LYS A 124 -15.80 8.89 8.20
N PRO A 125 -14.70 8.75 8.96
CA PRO A 125 -13.92 7.51 8.97
C PRO A 125 -14.89 6.34 9.12
N ASP A 126 -14.79 5.34 8.25
CA ASP A 126 -15.61 4.15 8.32
C ASP A 126 -15.01 3.21 9.37
N PRO A 127 -15.50 3.22 10.63
CA PRO A 127 -15.17 2.14 11.54
C PRO A 127 -15.87 0.91 10.98
N ARG A 128 -15.14 -0.14 10.68
CA ARG A 128 -15.80 -1.41 10.42
C ARG A 128 -16.68 -1.74 11.64
N PRO A 129 -17.94 -2.11 11.43
CA PRO A 129 -18.89 -2.30 12.52
C PRO A 129 -18.43 -3.34 13.56
N ASP A 130 -17.56 -4.27 13.14
CA ASP A 130 -16.97 -5.32 13.98
C ASP A 130 -15.72 -4.88 14.77
N GLY A 131 -15.27 -3.63 14.62
CA GLY A 131 -14.09 -3.10 15.27
C GLY A 131 -12.76 -3.71 14.80
N SER A 132 -12.75 -4.41 13.66
CA SER A 132 -11.54 -5.02 13.10
C SER A 132 -10.55 -3.99 12.57
N TYR A 133 -9.28 -4.40 12.46
CA TYR A 133 -8.23 -3.60 11.81
C TYR A 133 -8.16 -3.89 10.32
N GLN A 134 -7.82 -2.87 9.53
CA GLN A 134 -7.49 -3.05 8.13
C GLN A 134 -6.08 -3.64 8.03
N HIS A 135 -5.93 -4.86 7.57
CA HIS A 135 -4.62 -5.53 7.50
C HIS A 135 -4.24 -6.09 6.13
N PHE A 136 -5.15 -6.06 5.15
CA PHE A 136 -4.87 -6.52 3.77
C PHE A 136 -4.15 -7.87 3.70
N ASN A 137 -4.52 -8.81 4.57
CA ASN A 137 -3.89 -10.15 4.70
C ASN A 137 -2.39 -10.12 5.08
N GLN A 138 -1.89 -9.04 5.69
CA GLN A 138 -0.56 -8.99 6.26
C GLN A 138 -0.53 -9.76 7.58
N VAL A 139 -0.56 -11.07 7.48
CA VAL A 139 -0.56 -11.99 8.61
C VAL A 139 0.66 -12.89 8.53
N SER A 140 1.33 -13.08 9.65
CA SER A 140 2.42 -14.05 9.80
C SER A 140 2.10 -14.96 10.96
N GLU A 141 2.42 -16.23 10.80
CA GLU A 141 2.28 -17.24 11.84
C GLU A 141 3.62 -17.85 12.17
N PHE A 142 3.90 -18.02 13.45
CA PHE A 142 5.10 -18.62 13.96
C PHE A 142 4.72 -19.75 14.93
N VAL A 143 5.25 -20.93 14.70
CA VAL A 143 5.05 -22.07 15.58
C VAL A 143 6.21 -22.12 16.57
N SER A 144 5.90 -21.73 17.82
CA SER A 144 6.88 -21.77 18.92
C SER A 144 7.13 -23.22 19.35
N THR A 145 8.38 -23.55 19.60
CA THR A 145 8.77 -24.83 20.23
C THR A 145 8.63 -24.78 21.77
N GLY A 146 8.33 -23.62 22.32
CA GLY A 146 8.23 -23.38 23.76
C GLY A 146 9.58 -23.19 24.45
N LYS A 147 10.68 -23.04 23.70
CA LYS A 147 12.00 -22.78 24.27
C LYS A 147 12.17 -21.31 24.60
N PRO A 148 12.80 -20.96 25.72
CA PRO A 148 13.14 -19.57 26.01
C PRO A 148 14.03 -18.95 24.94
N GLY A 149 13.79 -17.68 24.62
CA GLY A 149 14.63 -16.90 23.69
C GLY A 149 14.34 -17.13 22.21
N GLU A 150 13.24 -17.79 21.86
CA GLU A 150 12.81 -17.85 20.46
C GLU A 150 12.49 -16.45 19.92
N VAL A 151 12.94 -16.17 18.70
CA VAL A 151 12.74 -14.91 18.02
C VAL A 151 12.07 -15.16 16.68
N PHE A 152 11.01 -14.43 16.39
CA PHE A 152 10.43 -14.34 15.05
C PHE A 152 10.98 -13.12 14.33
N GLU A 153 11.44 -13.31 13.10
CA GLU A 153 11.90 -12.25 12.22
C GLU A 153 11.48 -12.57 10.78
N HIS A 154 10.94 -11.58 10.07
CA HIS A 154 10.68 -11.71 8.64
C HIS A 154 12.01 -11.83 7.87
N LYS A 155 12.15 -12.89 7.05
CA LYS A 155 13.34 -13.11 6.21
C LYS A 155 13.14 -12.66 4.75
N PHE A 156 11.96 -12.90 4.20
CA PHE A 156 11.66 -12.71 2.78
C PHE A 156 10.41 -11.87 2.56
N ASN A 157 9.86 -11.30 3.60
CA ASN A 157 8.64 -10.51 3.55
C ASN A 157 8.80 -9.25 4.41
N TYR A 158 7.99 -8.26 4.14
CA TYR A 158 7.88 -7.03 4.92
C TYR A 158 6.41 -6.66 5.07
N ALA A 159 6.10 -5.76 5.97
CA ALA A 159 4.75 -5.25 6.17
C ALA A 159 4.74 -3.72 6.26
N GLY A 160 3.70 -3.10 5.71
CA GLY A 160 3.38 -1.71 5.98
C GLY A 160 2.34 -1.64 7.10
N PHE A 161 2.67 -1.03 8.25
CA PHE A 161 1.81 -1.08 9.42
C PHE A 161 2.04 0.09 10.37
N ARG A 162 1.05 0.35 11.21
CA ARG A 162 1.13 1.21 12.40
C ARG A 162 0.90 0.41 13.68
N TYR A 163 0.22 -0.72 13.60
CA TYR A 163 -0.15 -1.56 14.73
C TYR A 163 0.21 -3.01 14.43
N VAL A 164 0.64 -3.72 15.46
CA VAL A 164 0.82 -5.18 15.40
C VAL A 164 -0.10 -5.81 16.45
N LEU A 165 -1.02 -6.63 15.99
CA LEU A 165 -1.83 -7.48 16.86
C LEU A 165 -1.14 -8.83 17.00
N VAL A 166 -0.86 -9.24 18.22
CA VAL A 166 -0.22 -10.53 18.52
C VAL A 166 -1.19 -11.41 19.28
N GLU A 167 -1.41 -12.61 18.79
CA GLU A 167 -2.31 -13.60 19.36
C GLU A 167 -1.58 -14.92 19.60
N GLY A 168 -2.03 -15.71 20.56
CA GLY A 168 -1.47 -17.04 20.86
C GLY A 168 -0.27 -17.04 21.80
N LEU A 169 0.19 -15.90 22.28
CA LEU A 169 1.21 -15.88 23.34
C LEU A 169 0.56 -16.17 24.71
N PRO A 170 1.22 -16.97 25.54
CA PRO A 170 0.71 -17.26 26.89
C PRO A 170 0.74 -16.04 27.82
N VAL A 171 1.65 -15.09 27.55
CA VAL A 171 1.84 -13.86 28.31
C VAL A 171 1.90 -12.70 27.32
N ALA A 172 1.30 -11.56 27.66
CA ALA A 172 1.38 -10.36 26.83
C ALA A 172 2.85 -9.91 26.70
N PRO A 173 3.33 -9.66 25.47
CA PRO A 173 4.73 -9.23 25.27
C PRO A 173 4.92 -7.81 25.80
N LYS A 174 6.11 -7.51 26.29
CA LYS A 174 6.53 -6.16 26.65
C LYS A 174 6.90 -5.37 25.40
N LYS A 175 6.94 -4.04 25.49
CA LYS A 175 7.34 -3.16 24.38
C LYS A 175 8.75 -3.49 23.89
N GLU A 176 9.64 -3.86 24.79
CA GLU A 176 11.04 -4.19 24.54
C GLU A 176 11.22 -5.53 23.80
N ASP A 177 10.20 -6.40 23.83
CA ASP A 177 10.21 -7.69 23.14
C ASP A 177 9.96 -7.56 21.63
N ALA A 178 9.62 -6.36 21.13
CA ALA A 178 9.36 -6.12 19.74
C ALA A 178 10.20 -4.94 19.19
N VAL A 179 10.81 -5.18 18.05
CA VAL A 179 11.60 -4.18 17.33
C VAL A 179 11.03 -4.05 15.92
N ALA A 180 10.68 -2.84 15.51
CA ALA A 180 10.36 -2.54 14.13
C ALA A 180 11.66 -2.18 13.39
N MET A 181 11.96 -2.93 12.34
CA MET A 181 13.12 -2.68 11.48
C MET A 181 12.64 -2.03 10.18
N LEU A 182 13.18 -0.86 9.85
CA LEU A 182 12.95 -0.24 8.54
C LEU A 182 13.66 -1.06 7.47
N VAL A 183 12.90 -1.45 6.45
CA VAL A 183 13.41 -2.13 5.25
C VAL A 183 13.25 -1.20 4.08
N GLU A 184 14.34 -0.83 3.45
CA GLU A 184 14.38 0.06 2.29
C GLU A 184 15.55 -0.30 1.35
N SER A 185 15.55 0.25 0.13
CA SER A 185 16.76 0.23 -0.70
C SER A 185 17.79 1.16 -0.06
N ASP A 186 19.02 0.67 0.06
CA ASP A 186 20.15 1.44 0.64
C ASP A 186 20.63 2.51 -0.37
N LEU A 187 19.94 3.65 -0.36
CA LEU A 187 20.22 4.78 -1.25
C LEU A 187 20.76 5.96 -0.44
N GLU A 188 21.87 6.50 -0.89
CA GLU A 188 22.48 7.67 -0.27
C GLU A 188 21.56 8.89 -0.39
N PRO A 189 21.23 9.60 0.70
CA PRO A 189 20.57 10.90 0.62
C PRO A 189 21.49 11.92 -0.06
N THR A 190 21.09 12.44 -1.22
CA THR A 190 21.89 13.40 -2.01
C THR A 190 21.30 14.79 -2.04
N GLY A 191 20.04 14.94 -1.60
CA GLY A 191 19.34 16.21 -1.56
C GLY A 191 18.87 16.57 -0.15
N ALA A 192 18.88 17.87 0.15
CA ALA A 192 18.33 18.43 1.37
C ALA A 192 17.47 19.65 1.04
N PHE A 193 16.41 19.85 1.80
CA PHE A 193 15.54 21.02 1.69
C PHE A 193 15.29 21.62 3.07
N GLU A 194 15.54 22.90 3.19
CA GLU A 194 15.23 23.69 4.38
C GLU A 194 14.80 25.11 3.97
N CYS A 195 13.79 25.64 4.62
CA CYS A 195 13.34 27.01 4.44
C CYS A 195 12.77 27.58 5.75
N SER A 196 12.42 28.88 5.75
CA SER A 196 11.86 29.57 6.92
C SER A 196 10.43 29.14 7.28
N ASN A 197 9.75 28.33 6.47
CA ASN A 197 8.41 27.86 6.72
C ASN A 197 8.42 26.40 7.18
N ASP A 198 8.10 26.17 8.45
CA ASP A 198 8.10 24.83 9.06
C ASP A 198 7.16 23.84 8.37
N LEU A 199 6.03 24.32 7.80
CA LEU A 199 5.11 23.44 7.07
C LEU A 199 5.80 22.82 5.85
N PHE A 200 6.53 23.60 5.07
CA PHE A 200 7.26 23.09 3.90
C PHE A 200 8.40 22.16 4.31
N ASN A 201 9.10 22.45 5.39
CA ASN A 201 10.12 21.56 5.94
C ASN A 201 9.51 20.21 6.37
N ARG A 202 8.32 20.22 6.98
CA ARG A 202 7.60 18.99 7.35
C ARG A 202 7.12 18.22 6.10
N ILE A 203 6.57 18.89 5.10
CA ILE A 203 6.16 18.28 3.83
C ILE A 203 7.35 17.57 3.17
N SER A 204 8.51 18.24 3.11
CA SER A 204 9.74 17.65 2.55
C SER A 204 10.14 16.36 3.29
N ARG A 205 10.16 16.40 4.63
CA ARG A 205 10.48 15.20 5.44
C ARG A 205 9.49 14.05 5.23
N VAL A 206 8.19 14.36 5.22
CA VAL A 206 7.15 13.35 4.98
C VAL A 206 7.28 12.75 3.58
N ASN A 207 7.58 13.58 2.58
CA ASN A 207 7.80 13.11 1.21
C ASN A 207 9.02 12.15 1.13
N GLN A 208 10.16 12.54 1.71
CA GLN A 208 11.34 11.66 1.76
C GLN A 208 11.06 10.35 2.50
N TRP A 209 10.33 10.40 3.62
CA TRP A 209 9.93 9.21 4.37
C TRP A 209 9.03 8.30 3.54
N THR A 210 8.05 8.87 2.85
CA THR A 210 7.17 8.13 1.94
C THR A 210 7.97 7.45 0.83
N GLN A 211 8.88 8.16 0.21
CA GLN A 211 9.74 7.62 -0.85
C GLN A 211 10.59 6.44 -0.35
N ARG A 212 11.20 6.55 0.83
CA ARG A 212 11.95 5.45 1.47
C ARG A 212 11.08 4.23 1.73
N SER A 213 9.84 4.45 2.17
CA SER A 213 8.88 3.37 2.46
C SER A 213 8.36 2.65 1.20
N LEU A 214 8.44 3.28 0.03
CA LEU A 214 7.89 2.75 -1.23
C LEU A 214 8.94 2.13 -2.16
N ASN A 215 10.24 2.32 -1.91
CA ASN A 215 11.31 1.89 -2.83
C ASN A 215 11.93 0.54 -2.46
N LEU A 216 11.11 -0.48 -2.33
CA LEU A 216 11.53 -1.80 -1.91
C LEU A 216 11.85 -2.71 -3.10
N GLY A 217 12.94 -3.48 -3.00
CA GLY A 217 13.30 -4.47 -4.02
C GLY A 217 13.77 -3.89 -5.37
N GLY A 218 14.15 -2.62 -5.41
CA GLY A 218 14.62 -1.94 -6.63
C GLY A 218 13.50 -1.54 -7.59
N TYR A 219 12.32 -1.25 -7.07
CA TYR A 219 11.16 -0.66 -7.77
C TYR A 219 10.28 0.10 -6.78
N PHE A 220 9.46 1.00 -7.28
CA PHE A 220 8.43 1.63 -6.46
C PHE A 220 7.20 0.75 -6.35
N VAL A 221 6.67 0.64 -5.13
CA VAL A 221 5.35 0.07 -4.89
C VAL A 221 4.31 1.18 -4.75
N ASP A 222 3.05 0.88 -5.05
CA ASP A 222 1.96 1.82 -4.76
C ASP A 222 1.81 1.99 -3.23
N CYS A 223 1.60 0.87 -2.53
CA CYS A 223 1.53 0.91 -1.08
C CYS A 223 2.01 -0.43 -0.47
N PRO A 224 2.94 -0.39 0.49
CA PRO A 224 3.60 -1.61 1.00
C PRO A 224 2.66 -2.54 1.77
N HIS A 225 1.53 -2.04 2.25
CA HIS A 225 0.54 -2.84 3.00
C HIS A 225 -0.44 -3.59 2.09
N ARG A 226 -0.70 -3.13 0.87
CA ARG A 226 -1.69 -3.69 -0.05
C ARG A 226 -1.07 -4.23 -1.33
N GLU A 227 -0.37 -3.40 -2.07
CA GLU A 227 0.14 -3.67 -3.41
C GLU A 227 1.66 -3.56 -3.42
N ARG A 228 2.34 -4.68 -3.37
CA ARG A 228 3.81 -4.75 -3.32
C ARG A 228 4.41 -5.00 -4.69
N LEU A 229 3.91 -4.28 -5.68
CA LEU A 229 4.26 -4.42 -7.09
C LEU A 229 4.86 -3.12 -7.61
N GLY A 230 5.72 -3.20 -8.61
CA GLY A 230 6.34 -2.05 -9.25
C GLY A 230 5.39 -1.34 -10.20
N TYR A 231 4.53 -0.49 -9.68
CA TYR A 231 3.50 0.22 -10.44
C TYR A 231 4.03 1.42 -11.23
N GLY A 232 3.32 1.73 -12.30
CA GLY A 232 3.53 2.93 -13.12
C GLY A 232 3.41 4.25 -12.36
N ASP A 233 2.79 4.25 -11.17
CA ASP A 233 2.77 5.39 -10.24
C ASP A 233 4.15 5.95 -9.92
N GLY A 234 5.18 5.11 -9.92
CA GLY A 234 6.56 5.55 -9.68
C GLY A 234 7.04 6.64 -10.63
N GLN A 235 6.39 6.85 -11.78
CA GLN A 235 6.75 7.94 -12.70
C GLN A 235 6.47 9.33 -12.10
N VAL A 236 5.43 9.48 -11.27
CA VAL A 236 5.08 10.78 -10.66
C VAL A 236 6.00 11.12 -9.49
N ALA A 237 6.55 10.12 -8.80
CA ALA A 237 7.49 10.30 -7.70
C ALA A 237 8.94 10.51 -8.17
N THR A 238 9.25 10.29 -9.45
CA THR A 238 10.62 10.20 -9.98
C THR A 238 11.46 11.43 -9.69
N GLU A 239 10.95 12.63 -9.96
CA GLU A 239 11.73 13.86 -9.81
C GLU A 239 12.06 14.14 -8.34
N GLY A 240 11.09 13.98 -7.44
CA GLY A 240 11.31 14.10 -6.01
C GLY A 240 12.33 13.08 -5.49
N PHE A 241 12.32 11.87 -6.04
CA PHE A 241 13.25 10.84 -5.65
C PHE A 241 14.67 11.08 -6.19
N MET A 242 14.80 11.46 -7.46
CA MET A 242 16.09 11.79 -8.07
C MET A 242 16.77 13.02 -7.44
N THR A 243 15.96 13.95 -6.89
CA THR A 243 16.50 15.12 -6.19
C THR A 243 16.84 14.84 -4.73
N SER A 244 16.25 13.80 -4.12
CA SER A 244 16.44 13.46 -2.71
C SER A 244 17.49 12.38 -2.48
N PHE A 245 17.65 11.44 -3.44
CA PHE A 245 18.48 10.24 -3.28
C PHE A 245 19.35 9.96 -4.50
N GLY A 246 20.49 9.33 -4.27
CA GLY A 246 21.38 8.81 -5.31
C GLY A 246 20.76 7.61 -6.03
N SER A 247 19.72 7.83 -6.83
CA SER A 247 18.84 6.80 -7.38
C SER A 247 19.20 6.35 -8.81
N TYR A 248 20.38 6.70 -9.32
CA TYR A 248 20.84 6.35 -10.67
C TYR A 248 20.71 4.84 -10.96
N GLY A 249 21.34 4.00 -10.14
CA GLY A 249 21.34 2.55 -10.31
C GLY A 249 19.96 1.92 -10.09
N PHE A 250 19.19 2.46 -9.12
CA PHE A 250 17.83 2.05 -8.83
C PHE A 250 16.93 2.14 -10.08
N TYR A 251 16.92 3.29 -10.73
CA TYR A 251 16.09 3.48 -11.93
C TYR A 251 16.59 2.68 -13.14
N ARG A 252 17.91 2.56 -13.35
CA ARG A 252 18.42 1.72 -14.44
C ARG A 252 18.00 0.25 -14.29
N LYS A 253 18.05 -0.28 -13.06
CA LYS A 253 17.56 -1.63 -12.78
C LYS A 253 16.06 -1.74 -13.08
N TRP A 254 15.26 -0.80 -12.62
CA TRP A 254 13.82 -0.86 -12.82
C TRP A 254 13.39 -0.68 -14.28
N LEU A 255 14.06 0.19 -15.03
CA LEU A 255 13.87 0.32 -16.46
C LEU A 255 14.21 -0.99 -17.21
N MET A 256 15.22 -1.74 -16.75
CA MET A 256 15.51 -3.07 -17.30
C MET A 256 14.35 -4.04 -17.05
N ASP A 257 13.75 -4.05 -15.87
CA ASP A 257 12.59 -4.89 -15.58
C ASP A 257 11.42 -4.58 -16.54
N TRP A 258 11.17 -3.31 -16.82
CA TRP A 258 10.14 -2.88 -17.76
C TRP A 258 10.42 -3.38 -19.18
N ARG A 259 11.67 -3.24 -19.67
CA ARG A 259 12.06 -3.78 -20.99
C ARG A 259 11.85 -5.29 -21.09
N LEU A 260 12.21 -6.03 -20.04
CA LEU A 260 12.07 -7.49 -19.98
C LEU A 260 10.60 -7.95 -19.96
N ARG A 261 9.69 -7.08 -19.55
CA ARG A 261 8.25 -7.36 -19.52
C ARG A 261 7.52 -6.95 -20.80
N GLN A 262 8.20 -6.26 -21.72
CA GLN A 262 7.58 -5.83 -22.96
C GLN A 262 7.19 -7.02 -23.85
N GLY A 263 5.96 -7.00 -24.36
CA GLY A 263 5.48 -7.94 -25.37
C GLY A 263 6.21 -7.80 -26.71
N ALA A 264 6.19 -8.86 -27.51
CA ALA A 264 6.81 -8.85 -28.84
C ALA A 264 6.22 -7.78 -29.78
N ASP A 265 4.94 -7.47 -29.61
CA ASP A 265 4.19 -6.43 -30.33
C ASP A 265 4.41 -5.01 -29.78
N GLY A 266 5.25 -4.86 -28.75
CA GLY A 266 5.48 -3.58 -28.07
C GLY A 266 4.53 -3.31 -26.90
N TYR A 267 3.57 -4.19 -26.60
CA TYR A 267 2.69 -4.06 -25.44
C TYR A 267 3.48 -3.91 -24.14
N MET A 268 3.00 -3.05 -23.23
CA MET A 268 3.59 -2.84 -21.91
C MET A 268 2.54 -3.04 -20.81
N PRO A 269 2.88 -3.77 -19.72
CA PRO A 269 2.00 -3.91 -18.58
C PRO A 269 1.96 -2.64 -17.72
N HIS A 270 1.05 -2.58 -16.73
CA HIS A 270 1.03 -1.53 -15.71
C HIS A 270 2.11 -1.70 -14.63
N VAL A 271 2.66 -2.91 -14.51
CA VAL A 271 3.50 -3.33 -13.40
C VAL A 271 4.71 -4.11 -13.90
N ALA A 272 5.89 -3.77 -13.41
CA ALA A 272 7.11 -4.54 -13.61
C ALA A 272 7.93 -4.58 -12.29
N PRO A 273 8.57 -5.71 -11.97
CA PRO A 273 8.83 -6.90 -12.83
C PRO A 273 7.68 -7.90 -12.95
N PHE A 274 6.59 -7.76 -12.22
CA PHE A 274 5.57 -8.81 -12.08
C PHE A 274 4.65 -8.99 -13.30
N GLY A 275 4.36 -7.94 -14.06
CA GLY A 275 3.49 -7.99 -15.22
C GLY A 275 2.02 -8.17 -14.86
N TYR A 276 1.28 -7.08 -14.75
CA TYR A 276 -0.15 -7.07 -14.45
C TYR A 276 -0.83 -5.92 -15.21
N GLY A 277 -2.01 -6.18 -15.77
CA GLY A 277 -2.78 -5.20 -16.55
C GLY A 277 -1.98 -4.60 -17.70
N GLY A 278 -2.39 -3.48 -18.23
CA GLY A 278 -1.61 -2.68 -19.14
C GLY A 278 -2.25 -2.39 -20.48
N GLY A 279 -1.43 -1.90 -21.40
CA GLY A 279 -1.81 -1.62 -22.79
C GLY A 279 -2.19 -0.17 -23.06
N GLY A 280 -2.61 0.62 -22.08
CA GLY A 280 -2.83 2.06 -22.23
C GLY A 280 -1.50 2.86 -22.15
N PRO A 281 -1.48 4.14 -22.52
CA PRO A 281 -0.27 4.96 -22.54
C PRO A 281 0.10 5.58 -21.18
N GLY A 282 -0.80 5.58 -20.19
CA GLY A 282 -0.60 6.27 -18.91
C GLY A 282 0.48 5.61 -18.04
N TRP A 283 0.12 4.58 -17.28
CA TRP A 283 1.05 3.86 -16.40
C TRP A 283 2.20 3.17 -17.14
N PRO A 284 1.96 2.45 -18.26
CA PRO A 284 3.05 1.89 -19.07
C PRO A 284 4.02 2.92 -19.63
N GLY A 285 3.60 4.15 -19.78
CA GLY A 285 4.45 5.29 -20.16
C GLY A 285 5.58 5.60 -19.19
N LEU A 286 5.60 4.97 -18.01
CA LEU A 286 6.70 5.06 -17.05
C LEU A 286 8.05 4.79 -17.71
N LEU A 287 8.16 3.78 -18.58
CA LEU A 287 9.42 3.45 -19.27
C LEU A 287 9.98 4.66 -19.99
N SER A 288 9.17 5.37 -20.77
CA SER A 288 9.59 6.58 -21.50
C SER A 288 9.89 7.74 -20.57
N ALA A 289 8.97 8.00 -19.64
CA ALA A 289 9.05 9.14 -18.72
C ALA A 289 10.30 9.08 -17.82
N ILE A 290 10.55 7.92 -17.21
CA ILE A 290 11.73 7.74 -16.34
C ILE A 290 13.02 7.73 -17.18
N THR A 291 13.04 7.09 -18.34
CA THR A 291 14.23 7.10 -19.21
C THR A 291 14.65 8.53 -19.57
N TRP A 292 13.67 9.35 -19.96
CA TRP A 292 13.95 10.75 -20.32
C TRP A 292 14.39 11.57 -19.11
N ARG A 293 13.70 11.48 -17.97
CA ARG A 293 14.07 12.17 -16.73
C ARG A 293 15.44 11.74 -16.22
N HIS A 294 15.75 10.45 -16.26
CA HIS A 294 17.05 9.93 -15.86
C HIS A 294 18.19 10.57 -16.71
N TYR A 295 17.98 10.71 -18.02
CA TYR A 295 18.94 11.43 -18.88
C TYR A 295 19.06 12.90 -18.49
N LEU A 296 17.95 13.58 -18.24
CA LEU A 296 17.97 15.00 -17.85
C LEU A 296 18.69 15.25 -16.52
N TYR A 297 18.53 14.36 -15.55
CA TYR A 297 19.12 14.50 -14.22
C TYR A 297 20.58 14.06 -14.15
N TYR A 298 20.95 13.01 -14.88
CA TYR A 298 22.28 12.41 -14.78
C TYR A 298 23.17 12.62 -16.03
N GLY A 299 22.64 13.13 -17.11
CA GLY A 299 23.39 13.37 -18.36
C GLY A 299 23.85 12.12 -19.10
N ASP A 300 23.47 10.92 -18.67
CA ASP A 300 23.95 9.66 -19.22
C ASP A 300 23.13 9.21 -20.43
N LYS A 301 23.70 9.35 -21.63
CA LYS A 301 23.07 8.94 -22.89
C LYS A 301 22.85 7.43 -23.02
N ARG A 302 23.60 6.60 -22.28
CA ARG A 302 23.47 5.14 -22.33
C ARG A 302 22.06 4.70 -21.92
N VAL A 303 21.40 5.39 -20.99
CA VAL A 303 20.03 5.08 -20.62
C VAL A 303 19.06 5.30 -21.78
N LEU A 304 19.31 6.29 -22.64
CA LEU A 304 18.52 6.51 -23.85
C LEU A 304 18.74 5.39 -24.86
N GLU A 305 19.99 5.03 -25.12
CA GLU A 305 20.37 3.97 -26.07
C GLU A 305 19.77 2.61 -25.63
N GLU A 306 19.89 2.27 -24.35
CA GLU A 306 19.40 1.01 -23.77
C GLU A 306 17.88 0.85 -23.89
N ASN A 307 17.13 1.95 -23.82
CA ASN A 307 15.66 1.93 -23.78
C ASN A 307 15.00 2.34 -25.10
N TYR A 308 15.75 2.89 -26.05
CA TYR A 308 15.23 3.48 -27.27
C TYR A 308 14.31 2.54 -28.06
N ASP A 309 14.79 1.34 -28.38
CA ASP A 309 14.02 0.40 -29.18
C ASP A 309 12.75 -0.11 -28.46
N ALA A 310 12.81 -0.28 -27.15
CA ALA A 310 11.64 -0.66 -26.36
C ALA A 310 10.59 0.45 -26.35
N ILE A 311 11.03 1.70 -26.16
CA ILE A 311 10.13 2.87 -26.19
C ILE A 311 9.55 3.08 -27.58
N ARG A 312 10.34 2.95 -28.63
CA ARG A 312 9.87 3.04 -30.01
C ARG A 312 8.79 1.99 -30.30
N ARG A 313 9.03 0.72 -29.95
CA ARG A 313 8.03 -0.37 -30.10
C ARG A 313 6.77 -0.11 -29.31
N PHE A 314 6.89 0.44 -28.09
CA PHE A 314 5.72 0.81 -27.28
C PHE A 314 4.90 1.92 -27.97
N VAL A 315 5.56 2.99 -28.44
CA VAL A 315 4.89 4.07 -29.16
C VAL A 315 4.25 3.56 -30.46
N ASP A 316 4.93 2.69 -31.20
CA ASP A 316 4.39 2.08 -32.43
C ASP A 316 3.16 1.17 -32.13
N ASN A 317 3.16 0.45 -31.00
CA ASN A 317 2.01 -0.32 -30.54
C ASN A 317 0.79 0.59 -30.25
N LEU A 318 1.00 1.72 -29.56
CA LEU A 318 -0.06 2.70 -29.30
C LEU A 318 -0.62 3.29 -30.61
N GLU A 319 0.26 3.61 -31.57
CA GLU A 319 -0.15 4.13 -32.87
C GLU A 319 -0.96 3.09 -33.69
N SER A 320 -0.57 1.83 -33.67
CA SER A 320 -1.27 0.76 -34.38
C SER A 320 -2.72 0.58 -33.88
N ARG A 321 -3.00 1.05 -32.67
CA ARG A 321 -4.34 1.02 -32.02
C ARG A 321 -5.12 2.32 -32.22
N SER A 322 -4.53 3.30 -32.90
CA SER A 322 -5.16 4.57 -33.22
C SER A 322 -5.81 4.52 -34.61
N LYS A 323 -6.99 5.10 -34.73
CA LYS A 323 -7.67 5.28 -36.01
C LYS A 323 -7.91 6.76 -36.26
N ASP A 324 -7.55 7.23 -37.45
CA ASP A 324 -7.69 8.63 -37.85
C ASP A 324 -7.03 9.61 -36.85
N GLY A 325 -5.88 9.22 -36.29
CA GLY A 325 -5.11 10.00 -35.31
C GLY A 325 -5.65 9.98 -33.88
N VAL A 326 -6.74 9.24 -33.59
CA VAL A 326 -7.34 9.13 -32.25
C VAL A 326 -7.34 7.67 -31.81
N MET A 327 -6.83 7.43 -30.59
CA MET A 327 -6.88 6.13 -29.95
C MET A 327 -8.20 5.99 -29.17
N ARG A 328 -8.93 4.91 -29.41
CA ARG A 328 -10.13 4.54 -28.67
C ARG A 328 -9.79 3.55 -27.57
N ALA A 329 -10.61 3.54 -26.51
CA ALA A 329 -10.41 2.60 -25.41
C ALA A 329 -10.43 1.15 -25.89
N TYR A 330 -9.50 0.34 -25.36
CA TYR A 330 -9.39 -1.10 -25.61
C TYR A 330 -8.93 -1.81 -24.32
N GLY A 331 -9.01 -3.14 -24.30
CA GLY A 331 -8.56 -3.92 -23.16
C GLY A 331 -9.60 -3.97 -22.03
N GLY A 332 -9.12 -4.13 -20.82
CA GLY A 332 -9.94 -4.18 -19.60
C GLY A 332 -10.16 -2.80 -18.96
N GLN A 333 -10.93 -2.80 -17.88
CA GLN A 333 -11.31 -1.56 -17.18
C GLN A 333 -10.13 -0.74 -16.63
N TRP A 334 -8.97 -1.35 -16.46
CA TRP A 334 -7.78 -0.72 -15.89
C TRP A 334 -6.74 -0.29 -16.94
N ASP A 335 -6.99 -0.56 -18.23
CA ASP A 335 -6.03 -0.26 -19.29
C ASP A 335 -6.07 1.21 -19.70
N PHE A 336 -7.25 1.83 -19.61
CA PHE A 336 -7.47 3.24 -19.88
C PHE A 336 -7.91 3.96 -18.60
N ILE A 337 -7.00 4.66 -17.99
CA ILE A 337 -7.22 5.38 -16.73
C ILE A 337 -7.38 6.87 -17.02
N GLY A 338 -8.44 7.48 -16.47
CA GLY A 338 -8.65 8.93 -16.50
C GLY A 338 -8.01 9.62 -15.30
N ASP A 339 -8.64 10.67 -14.81
CA ASP A 339 -8.25 11.32 -13.56
C ASP A 339 -8.55 10.38 -12.38
N TRP A 340 -7.52 10.03 -11.60
CA TRP A 340 -7.62 9.01 -10.56
C TRP A 340 -8.09 9.61 -9.24
N VAL A 341 -9.27 9.20 -8.79
CA VAL A 341 -9.84 9.62 -7.50
C VAL A 341 -9.86 11.15 -7.30
N PRO A 342 -10.36 11.94 -8.26
CA PRO A 342 -10.48 13.38 -8.06
C PRO A 342 -11.38 13.69 -6.86
N PRO A 343 -11.16 14.80 -6.15
CA PRO A 343 -11.96 15.19 -5.00
C PRO A 343 -13.47 15.11 -5.27
N GLU A 344 -14.23 14.60 -4.28
CA GLU A 344 -15.68 14.44 -4.28
C GLU A 344 -16.27 13.40 -5.25
N ARG A 345 -15.51 12.85 -6.19
CA ARG A 345 -16.03 11.96 -7.22
C ARG A 345 -15.61 10.51 -7.12
N GLY A 346 -14.55 10.21 -6.38
CA GLY A 346 -14.08 8.83 -6.24
C GLY A 346 -13.69 8.16 -7.55
N MET A 347 -13.70 6.84 -7.55
CA MET A 347 -13.29 6.02 -8.70
C MET A 347 -14.41 5.80 -9.74
N ASP A 348 -15.60 6.38 -9.57
CA ASP A 348 -16.79 5.83 -10.19
C ASP A 348 -17.11 6.31 -11.61
N THR A 349 -16.55 7.41 -12.11
CA THR A 349 -17.07 7.91 -13.38
C THR A 349 -16.09 8.17 -14.51
N ASN A 350 -14.86 8.59 -14.25
CA ASN A 350 -13.97 9.05 -15.33
C ASN A 350 -12.86 8.06 -15.70
N ASN A 351 -12.74 6.98 -14.95
CA ASN A 351 -11.58 6.09 -14.98
C ASN A 351 -11.83 4.77 -15.73
N TRP A 352 -12.98 4.62 -16.40
CA TRP A 352 -13.36 3.38 -17.05
C TRP A 352 -13.15 3.46 -18.57
N PRO A 353 -12.69 2.36 -19.21
CA PRO A 353 -12.63 2.29 -20.67
C PRO A 353 -13.94 2.66 -21.33
N GLY A 354 -13.88 3.32 -22.49
CA GLY A 354 -15.06 3.75 -23.24
C GLY A 354 -15.72 5.02 -22.72
N ARG A 355 -15.16 5.68 -21.70
CA ARG A 355 -15.64 6.99 -21.29
C ARG A 355 -14.84 8.11 -21.95
N PRO A 356 -15.49 9.21 -22.33
CA PRO A 356 -14.81 10.31 -23.04
C PRO A 356 -13.58 10.85 -22.30
N ALA A 357 -13.65 10.95 -20.98
CA ALA A 357 -12.53 11.39 -20.15
C ALA A 357 -11.30 10.46 -20.28
N ALA A 358 -11.50 9.16 -20.09
CA ALA A 358 -10.42 8.19 -20.20
C ALA A 358 -9.78 8.21 -21.60
N GLU A 359 -10.60 8.26 -22.66
CA GLU A 359 -10.08 8.36 -24.03
C GLU A 359 -9.30 9.65 -24.24
N PHE A 360 -9.81 10.78 -23.77
CA PHE A 360 -9.14 12.06 -23.93
C PHE A 360 -7.77 12.09 -23.23
N PHE A 361 -7.71 11.71 -21.97
CA PHE A 361 -6.45 11.74 -21.21
C PHE A 361 -5.43 10.75 -21.76
N ASN A 362 -5.86 9.56 -22.16
CA ASN A 362 -4.93 8.60 -22.77
C ASN A 362 -4.41 9.05 -24.15
N ASN A 363 -5.17 9.79 -24.91
CA ASN A 363 -4.64 10.44 -26.13
C ASN A 363 -3.60 11.52 -25.80
N CYS A 364 -3.81 12.31 -24.76
CA CYS A 364 -2.79 13.25 -24.29
C CYS A 364 -1.51 12.54 -23.83
N TYR A 365 -1.63 11.44 -23.05
CA TYR A 365 -0.49 10.62 -22.66
C TYR A 365 0.23 9.99 -23.84
N ARG A 366 -0.50 9.47 -24.84
CA ARG A 366 0.10 8.95 -26.08
C ARG A 366 0.95 10.01 -26.79
N ILE A 367 0.44 11.22 -26.91
CA ILE A 367 1.17 12.35 -27.50
C ILE A 367 2.43 12.66 -26.71
N GLN A 368 2.37 12.63 -25.36
CA GLN A 368 3.56 12.81 -24.53
C GLN A 368 4.59 11.71 -24.73
N GLN A 369 4.18 10.44 -24.89
CA GLN A 369 5.11 9.34 -25.19
C GLN A 369 5.82 9.57 -26.53
N LEU A 370 5.10 10.03 -27.54
CA LEU A 370 5.66 10.34 -28.84
C LEU A 370 6.61 11.55 -28.79
N GLU A 371 6.30 12.58 -28.00
CA GLU A 371 7.19 13.72 -27.75
C GLU A 371 8.50 13.28 -27.06
N ILE A 372 8.40 12.40 -26.07
CA ILE A 372 9.59 11.85 -25.40
C ILE A 372 10.45 11.07 -26.40
N LEU A 373 9.85 10.21 -27.22
CA LEU A 373 10.59 9.47 -28.26
C LEU A 373 11.31 10.42 -29.22
N LYS A 374 10.66 11.51 -29.66
CA LYS A 374 11.28 12.56 -30.47
C LYS A 374 12.48 13.18 -29.77
N ASN A 375 12.33 13.58 -28.51
CA ASN A 375 13.39 14.20 -27.73
C ASN A 375 14.58 13.25 -27.54
N MET A 376 14.33 11.96 -27.34
CA MET A 376 15.36 10.93 -27.31
C MET A 376 16.06 10.81 -28.69
N ALA A 377 15.29 10.83 -29.76
CA ALA A 377 15.85 10.78 -31.12
C ALA A 377 16.78 11.99 -31.41
N ILE A 378 16.38 13.18 -30.98
CA ILE A 378 17.24 14.40 -31.07
C ILE A 378 18.55 14.19 -30.30
N ALA A 379 18.44 13.75 -29.01
CA ALA A 379 19.61 13.55 -28.16
C ALA A 379 20.59 12.48 -28.70
N LEU A 380 20.06 11.50 -29.44
CA LEU A 380 20.82 10.40 -30.07
C LEU A 380 21.21 10.67 -31.53
N GLY A 381 20.84 11.82 -32.12
CA GLY A 381 21.16 12.18 -33.48
C GLY A 381 20.43 11.36 -34.55
N LYS A 382 19.23 10.84 -34.26
CA LYS A 382 18.42 10.03 -35.19
C LYS A 382 17.47 10.91 -36.01
N THR A 383 17.98 11.60 -37.01
CA THR A 383 17.27 12.63 -37.80
C THR A 383 15.96 12.12 -38.42
N ASP A 384 16.01 10.96 -39.09
CA ASP A 384 14.85 10.39 -39.78
C ASP A 384 13.70 10.09 -38.79
N GLU A 385 14.05 9.69 -37.57
CA GLU A 385 13.06 9.44 -36.52
C GLU A 385 12.44 10.74 -35.97
N VAL A 386 13.24 11.82 -35.92
CA VAL A 386 12.72 13.15 -35.53
C VAL A 386 11.66 13.62 -36.52
N GLU A 387 11.93 13.54 -37.82
CA GLU A 387 10.98 13.92 -38.88
C GLU A 387 9.70 13.06 -38.80
N ARG A 388 9.87 11.75 -38.61
CA ARG A 388 8.75 10.83 -38.45
C ARG A 388 7.88 11.17 -37.23
N CYS A 389 8.50 11.47 -36.09
CA CYS A 389 7.81 11.88 -34.91
C CYS A 389 7.09 13.23 -35.08
N ASP A 390 7.68 14.20 -35.73
CA ASP A 390 7.07 15.51 -36.00
C ASP A 390 5.78 15.37 -36.81
N ALA A 391 5.81 14.58 -37.88
CA ALA A 391 4.62 14.32 -38.69
C ALA A 391 3.51 13.64 -37.91
N ARG A 392 3.85 12.63 -37.06
CA ARG A 392 2.92 11.92 -36.21
C ARG A 392 2.32 12.84 -35.12
N LEU A 393 3.14 13.68 -34.49
CA LEU A 393 2.72 14.66 -33.50
C LEU A 393 1.73 15.66 -34.08
N ALA A 394 2.02 16.22 -35.25
CA ALA A 394 1.15 17.17 -35.96
C ALA A 394 -0.22 16.52 -36.21
N THR A 395 -0.24 15.31 -36.76
CA THR A 395 -1.47 14.56 -37.04
C THR A 395 -2.25 14.25 -35.76
N ALA A 396 -1.60 13.73 -34.72
CA ALA A 396 -2.22 13.33 -33.47
C ALA A 396 -2.82 14.54 -32.74
N ARG A 397 -2.08 15.64 -32.63
CA ARG A 397 -2.53 16.87 -31.97
C ARG A 397 -3.77 17.45 -32.66
N ALA A 398 -3.75 17.57 -33.99
CA ALA A 398 -4.88 18.05 -34.76
C ALA A 398 -6.12 17.16 -34.62
N ALA A 399 -5.94 15.84 -34.71
CA ALA A 399 -7.02 14.85 -34.59
C ALA A 399 -7.66 14.85 -33.18
N VAL A 400 -6.83 14.88 -32.13
CA VAL A 400 -7.33 14.92 -30.74
C VAL A 400 -8.03 16.25 -30.46
N HIS A 401 -7.52 17.37 -30.93
CA HIS A 401 -8.20 18.65 -30.83
C HIS A 401 -9.57 18.60 -31.51
N ALA A 402 -9.63 18.13 -32.74
CA ALA A 402 -10.88 18.05 -33.50
C ALA A 402 -11.91 17.10 -32.89
N ALA A 403 -11.45 16.02 -32.25
CA ALA A 403 -12.33 15.01 -31.66
C ALA A 403 -12.89 15.40 -30.28
N PHE A 404 -12.19 16.21 -29.51
CA PHE A 404 -12.52 16.46 -28.10
C PHE A 404 -12.77 17.94 -27.75
N PHE A 405 -12.37 18.90 -28.60
CA PHE A 405 -12.59 20.30 -28.31
C PHE A 405 -14.01 20.74 -28.69
N ASP A 406 -14.76 21.15 -27.70
CA ASP A 406 -16.07 21.74 -27.91
C ASP A 406 -15.94 23.25 -28.12
N LYS A 407 -16.22 23.71 -29.34
CA LYS A 407 -16.18 25.15 -29.71
C LYS A 407 -17.20 26.00 -28.98
N ALA A 408 -18.32 25.43 -28.55
CA ALA A 408 -19.38 26.19 -27.87
C ALA A 408 -18.95 26.53 -26.44
N THR A 409 -18.31 25.59 -25.75
CA THR A 409 -17.80 25.80 -24.41
C THR A 409 -16.36 26.28 -24.39
N GLY A 410 -15.58 26.09 -25.46
CA GLY A 410 -14.16 26.37 -25.53
C GLY A 410 -13.36 25.48 -24.55
N ASN A 411 -13.75 24.20 -24.39
CA ASN A 411 -13.14 23.22 -23.47
C ASN A 411 -13.08 21.84 -24.13
N TYR A 412 -12.35 20.90 -23.50
CA TYR A 412 -12.20 19.51 -23.94
C TYR A 412 -13.10 18.53 -23.20
N GLY A 413 -13.96 19.01 -22.32
CA GLY A 413 -14.88 18.22 -21.52
C GLY A 413 -15.56 19.08 -20.46
N ILE A 414 -15.54 18.60 -19.22
CA ILE A 414 -16.17 19.32 -18.11
C ILE A 414 -15.22 20.35 -17.49
N ASP A 415 -15.77 21.26 -16.69
CA ASP A 415 -15.02 22.31 -16.01
C ASP A 415 -14.26 21.77 -14.80
N GLU A 416 -13.16 21.03 -15.07
CA GLU A 416 -12.19 20.51 -14.11
C GLU A 416 -10.77 20.74 -14.60
N GLN A 417 -9.83 20.88 -13.69
CA GLN A 417 -8.46 21.29 -13.96
C GLN A 417 -7.73 20.33 -14.91
N ALA A 418 -7.92 19.01 -14.78
CA ALA A 418 -7.31 18.03 -15.65
C ALA A 418 -7.66 18.23 -17.13
N TYR A 419 -8.88 18.67 -17.45
CA TYR A 419 -9.30 18.93 -18.84
C TYR A 419 -8.67 20.19 -19.45
N TYR A 420 -8.13 21.07 -18.63
CA TYR A 420 -7.34 22.23 -19.08
C TYR A 420 -5.86 21.90 -19.17
N ILE A 421 -5.33 21.18 -18.16
CA ILE A 421 -3.91 20.91 -18.02
C ILE A 421 -3.42 19.92 -19.08
N MET A 422 -4.13 18.80 -19.26
CA MET A 422 -3.69 17.71 -20.15
C MET A 422 -3.49 18.14 -21.60
N PRO A 423 -4.43 18.88 -22.24
CA PRO A 423 -4.23 19.33 -23.63
C PRO A 423 -3.15 20.39 -23.78
N LEU A 424 -2.94 21.23 -22.76
CA LEU A 424 -1.85 22.20 -22.75
C LEU A 424 -0.49 21.51 -22.70
N LEU A 425 -0.31 20.54 -21.79
CA LEU A 425 0.92 19.77 -21.64
C LEU A 425 1.25 18.90 -22.87
N ALA A 426 0.24 18.31 -23.49
CA ALA A 426 0.41 17.51 -24.70
C ALA A 426 0.53 18.36 -25.99
N GLY A 427 0.39 19.68 -25.90
CA GLY A 427 0.39 20.58 -27.06
C GLY A 427 -0.78 20.34 -28.02
N VAL A 428 -1.90 19.81 -27.53
CA VAL A 428 -3.13 19.55 -28.28
C VAL A 428 -3.88 20.86 -28.55
N THR A 429 -3.85 21.81 -27.61
CA THR A 429 -4.49 23.10 -27.75
C THR A 429 -3.71 23.97 -28.74
N PRO A 430 -4.35 24.43 -29.84
CA PRO A 430 -3.72 25.38 -30.77
C PRO A 430 -3.23 26.63 -30.05
N GLU A 431 -2.18 27.24 -30.55
CA GLU A 431 -1.55 28.41 -29.93
C GLU A 431 -2.53 29.55 -29.71
N ALA A 432 -3.41 29.78 -30.67
CA ALA A 432 -4.44 30.82 -30.59
C ALA A 432 -5.45 30.63 -29.45
N ASP A 433 -5.71 29.37 -29.05
CA ASP A 433 -6.69 29.01 -28.03
C ASP A 433 -6.10 28.88 -26.61
N ARG A 434 -4.75 28.78 -26.50
CA ARG A 434 -4.04 28.60 -25.21
C ARG A 434 -4.32 29.68 -24.20
N PRO A 435 -4.31 31.00 -24.55
CA PRO A 435 -4.59 32.05 -23.56
C PRO A 435 -5.99 31.93 -22.94
N ALA A 436 -6.99 31.60 -23.75
CA ALA A 436 -8.37 31.45 -23.28
C ALA A 436 -8.51 30.23 -22.36
N LEU A 437 -7.83 29.11 -22.68
CA LEU A 437 -7.84 27.91 -21.86
C LEU A 437 -7.10 28.10 -20.52
N LEU A 438 -5.96 28.81 -20.53
CA LEU A 438 -5.23 29.18 -19.32
C LEU A 438 -6.08 30.08 -18.39
N GLN A 439 -6.77 31.07 -18.96
CA GLN A 439 -7.67 31.94 -18.18
C GLN A 439 -8.79 31.13 -17.52
N LYS A 440 -9.33 30.10 -18.19
CA LYS A 440 -10.32 29.20 -17.60
C LYS A 440 -9.75 28.36 -16.46
N LEU A 441 -8.55 27.82 -16.63
CA LEU A 441 -7.84 27.09 -15.57
C LEU A 441 -7.63 27.97 -14.34
N GLU A 442 -7.12 29.21 -14.54
CA GLU A 442 -6.92 30.16 -13.46
C GLU A 442 -8.24 30.47 -12.73
N LYS A 443 -9.30 30.76 -13.48
CA LYS A 443 -10.63 31.00 -12.93
C LYS A 443 -11.18 29.79 -12.18
N ASN A 444 -11.00 28.58 -12.71
CA ASN A 444 -11.39 27.34 -12.04
C ASN A 444 -10.66 27.19 -10.69
N ILE A 445 -9.35 27.42 -10.65
CA ILE A 445 -8.57 27.33 -9.41
C ILE A 445 -9.00 28.40 -8.41
N LEU A 446 -9.02 29.67 -8.83
CA LEU A 446 -9.17 30.78 -7.90
C LEU A 446 -10.63 31.04 -7.48
N GLU A 447 -11.57 30.98 -8.42
CA GLU A 447 -12.97 31.34 -8.14
C GLU A 447 -13.82 30.12 -7.78
N LYS A 448 -13.82 29.05 -8.61
CA LYS A 448 -14.63 27.86 -8.39
C LYS A 448 -14.13 27.03 -7.21
N ASN A 449 -12.85 26.74 -7.20
CA ASN A 449 -12.23 25.87 -6.19
C ASN A 449 -11.53 26.65 -5.06
N LYS A 450 -11.63 27.99 -5.01
CA LYS A 450 -11.12 28.85 -3.92
C LYS A 450 -9.64 28.61 -3.60
N GLY A 451 -8.82 28.41 -4.62
CA GLY A 451 -7.40 28.13 -4.51
C GLY A 451 -7.04 26.65 -4.34
N HIS A 452 -8.00 25.73 -4.39
CA HIS A 452 -7.76 24.30 -4.28
C HIS A 452 -7.59 23.61 -5.65
N LEU A 453 -6.84 22.50 -5.65
CA LEU A 453 -6.74 21.62 -6.80
C LEU A 453 -7.90 20.62 -6.78
N ASP A 454 -8.39 20.22 -7.97
CA ASP A 454 -9.50 19.28 -8.14
C ASP A 454 -9.11 18.03 -8.96
N THR A 455 -7.82 17.78 -9.12
CA THR A 455 -7.31 16.56 -9.77
C THR A 455 -6.94 15.48 -8.73
N GLY A 456 -7.02 14.25 -9.12
CA GLY A 456 -6.58 13.09 -8.32
C GLY A 456 -5.09 12.78 -8.43
#